data_a954fa8169f8ac4472915bebb02a5558
#
_entry.id   a954fa8169f8ac4472915bebb02a5558
#
_cell.length_a   1.000
_cell.length_b   1.000
_cell.length_c   1.000
_cell.angle_alpha   90.00
_cell.angle_beta   90.00
_cell.angle_gamma   90.00
#
_symmetry.space_group_name_H-M   'P 1'
#
loop_
_entity.id
_entity.type
_entity.pdbx_description
1 polymer ?
#
loop_
_entity_poly.entity_id
_entity_poly.type
_entity_poly.pdbx_seq_one_letter_code
_entity_poly.pdbx_strand_id
1 'polypeptide(L)'
;VKSNLEEWKELQGTGYFENHHCYAKKDGKLLAEGEDAAIIQRYTALTPDKKVAIIGCGFGRESSLIAPLVGHVWGVDVSRYILDKAEAFLSARGVGNFTPVLAERWKQDIPYGLDLVYCYIVFQHITKDLVRDYLSGMRGKLAPGGEWVCQFAELSYGTEDAEQKVYEPCVRWTSREIREVVALCGYELLALDTQDIEGHGLWHWVHFRLAA
;
A
#
# COMPACT_ATOMS: atom_id res chain seq x y z
N VAL A 1 17.36 9.19 17.40
CA VAL A 1 15.94 8.84 17.30
C VAL A 1 15.76 8.08 16.00
N LYS A 2 15.18 6.88 16.04
CA LYS A 2 14.92 6.06 14.84
C LYS A 2 13.85 6.73 13.99
N SER A 3 13.93 6.56 12.68
CA SER A 3 12.86 6.95 11.78
C SER A 3 11.69 5.96 11.87
N ASN A 4 10.50 6.39 11.49
CA ASN A 4 9.31 5.55 11.43
C ASN A 4 9.52 4.30 10.53
N LEU A 5 10.26 4.43 9.43
CA LEU A 5 10.59 3.29 8.56
C LEU A 5 11.57 2.30 9.21
N GLU A 6 12.51 2.76 10.03
CA GLU A 6 13.41 1.87 10.78
C GLU A 6 12.65 1.08 11.84
N GLU A 7 11.66 1.68 12.50
CA GLU A 7 10.79 0.99 13.45
C GLU A 7 9.98 -0.13 12.77
N TRP A 8 9.38 0.16 11.62
CA TRP A 8 8.67 -0.85 10.83
C TRP A 8 9.59 -1.97 10.34
N LYS A 9 10.81 -1.65 9.93
CA LYS A 9 11.80 -2.63 9.50
C LYS A 9 12.16 -3.61 10.63
N GLU A 10 12.35 -3.09 11.84
CA GLU A 10 12.64 -3.93 13.01
C GLU A 10 11.43 -4.78 13.40
N LEU A 11 10.23 -4.20 13.43
CA LEU A 11 8.99 -4.89 13.78
C LEU A 11 8.74 -6.10 12.87
N GLN A 12 8.89 -5.94 11.57
CA GLN A 12 8.72 -7.03 10.60
C GLN A 12 9.71 -8.19 10.82
N GLY A 13 10.91 -7.91 11.34
CA GLY A 13 11.91 -8.91 11.70
C GLY A 13 11.55 -9.75 12.93
N THR A 14 10.53 -9.39 13.69
CA THR A 14 10.12 -10.10 14.92
C THR A 14 9.04 -11.18 14.72
N GLY A 15 8.69 -11.51 13.47
CA GLY A 15 7.58 -12.41 13.17
C GLY A 15 6.21 -11.73 13.27
N TYR A 16 6.15 -10.44 13.01
CA TYR A 16 4.95 -9.61 13.09
C TYR A 16 3.76 -10.23 12.34
N PHE A 17 3.94 -10.56 11.07
CA PHE A 17 2.84 -11.09 10.24
C PHE A 17 2.38 -12.48 10.69
N GLU A 18 3.29 -13.32 11.15
CA GLU A 18 2.99 -14.68 11.60
C GLU A 18 2.23 -14.71 12.93
N ASN A 19 2.39 -13.66 13.73
CA ASN A 19 1.76 -13.54 15.04
C ASN A 19 0.52 -12.63 15.04
N HIS A 20 0.28 -11.86 13.98
CA HIS A 20 -0.81 -10.90 13.91
C HIS A 20 -2.11 -11.58 13.43
N HIS A 21 -3.18 -11.41 14.20
CA HIS A 21 -4.47 -12.06 13.95
C HIS A 21 -5.10 -11.75 12.58
N CYS A 22 -4.78 -10.59 12.00
CA CYS A 22 -5.25 -10.20 10.65
C CYS A 22 -4.47 -10.85 9.52
N TYR A 23 -3.28 -11.41 9.79
CA TYR A 23 -2.38 -11.91 8.74
C TYR A 23 -2.09 -13.41 8.88
N ALA A 24 -2.33 -14.01 10.02
CA ALA A 24 -2.04 -15.42 10.25
C ALA A 24 -3.27 -16.19 10.75
N LYS A 25 -3.36 -17.46 10.36
CA LYS A 25 -4.29 -18.45 10.94
C LYS A 25 -3.76 -18.90 12.29
N LYS A 26 -4.62 -19.54 13.09
CA LYS A 26 -4.24 -20.08 14.41
C LYS A 26 -3.10 -21.12 14.37
N ASP A 27 -2.87 -21.72 13.18
CA ASP A 27 -1.75 -22.66 12.94
C ASP A 27 -0.47 -21.96 12.46
N GLY A 28 -0.42 -20.63 12.49
CA GLY A 28 0.72 -19.81 12.06
C GLY A 28 0.87 -19.66 10.55
N LYS A 29 -0.04 -20.22 9.75
CA LYS A 29 0.00 -20.05 8.30
C LYS A 29 -0.51 -18.67 7.90
N LEU A 30 0.24 -17.99 7.03
CA LEU A 30 -0.14 -16.70 6.50
C LEU A 30 -1.43 -16.78 5.66
N LEU A 31 -2.32 -15.80 5.88
CA LEU A 31 -3.57 -15.70 5.12
C LEU A 31 -3.28 -15.33 3.67
N ALA A 32 -3.91 -16.04 2.75
CA ALA A 32 -3.86 -15.77 1.31
C ALA A 32 -5.17 -15.14 0.79
N GLU A 33 -6.20 -15.15 1.63
CA GLU A 33 -7.52 -14.62 1.28
C GLU A 33 -7.56 -13.10 1.48
N GLY A 34 -8.30 -12.42 0.62
CA GLY A 34 -8.53 -10.97 0.68
C GLY A 34 -9.43 -10.51 -0.47
N GLU A 35 -9.89 -9.29 -0.38
CA GLU A 35 -10.79 -8.68 -1.36
C GLU A 35 -10.08 -7.63 -2.24
N ASP A 36 -8.76 -7.55 -2.21
CA ASP A 36 -7.97 -6.47 -2.82
C ASP A 36 -8.26 -6.32 -4.32
N ALA A 37 -8.28 -7.42 -5.06
CA ALA A 37 -8.62 -7.37 -6.48
C ALA A 37 -10.05 -6.86 -6.72
N ALA A 38 -11.03 -7.31 -5.92
CA ALA A 38 -12.41 -6.85 -6.01
C ALA A 38 -12.55 -5.37 -5.60
N ILE A 39 -11.79 -4.93 -4.61
CA ILE A 39 -11.75 -3.52 -4.20
C ILE A 39 -11.21 -2.66 -5.35
N ILE A 40 -10.09 -3.03 -5.96
CA ILE A 40 -9.52 -2.28 -7.09
C ILE A 40 -10.52 -2.25 -8.26
N GLN A 41 -11.18 -3.38 -8.55
CA GLN A 41 -12.13 -3.49 -9.67
C GLN A 41 -13.40 -2.67 -9.51
N ARG A 42 -13.68 -2.12 -8.33
CA ARG A 42 -14.74 -1.09 -8.15
C ARG A 42 -14.39 0.23 -8.84
N TYR A 43 -13.09 0.50 -9.03
CA TYR A 43 -12.56 1.78 -9.48
C TYR A 43 -11.93 1.68 -10.86
N THR A 44 -11.16 0.63 -11.12
CA THR A 44 -10.45 0.45 -12.40
C THR A 44 -10.30 -1.04 -12.75
N ALA A 45 -10.24 -1.34 -14.04
CA ALA A 45 -10.05 -2.72 -14.50
C ALA A 45 -8.62 -3.21 -14.19
N LEU A 46 -8.50 -4.48 -13.79
CA LEU A 46 -7.23 -5.21 -13.78
C LEU A 46 -7.16 -6.01 -15.08
N THR A 47 -6.14 -5.76 -15.91
CA THR A 47 -5.96 -6.39 -17.21
C THR A 47 -4.52 -6.91 -17.39
N PRO A 48 -4.29 -7.98 -18.20
CA PRO A 48 -2.99 -8.62 -18.34
C PRO A 48 -1.86 -7.75 -18.88
N ASP A 49 -2.15 -6.59 -19.40
CA ASP A 49 -1.18 -5.60 -19.88
C ASP A 49 -0.77 -4.57 -18.82
N LYS A 50 -1.53 -4.45 -17.74
CA LYS A 50 -1.26 -3.44 -16.69
C LYS A 50 0.00 -3.73 -15.90
N LYS A 51 0.75 -2.67 -15.62
CA LYS A 51 1.90 -2.60 -14.72
C LYS A 51 1.48 -1.97 -13.40
N VAL A 52 1.63 -2.69 -12.32
CA VAL A 52 1.11 -2.30 -11.00
C VAL A 52 2.24 -2.17 -9.99
N ALA A 53 2.26 -1.09 -9.22
CA ALA A 53 3.06 -1.01 -8.00
C ALA A 53 2.18 -1.18 -6.77
N ILE A 54 2.64 -1.93 -5.77
CA ILE A 54 1.96 -2.10 -4.47
C ILE A 54 2.87 -1.53 -3.39
N ILE A 55 2.42 -0.49 -2.70
CA ILE A 55 3.16 0.13 -1.61
C ILE A 55 2.80 -0.56 -0.29
N GLY A 56 3.82 -1.03 0.44
CA GLY A 56 3.66 -1.83 1.65
C GLY A 56 3.13 -3.22 1.36
N CYS A 57 3.77 -3.94 0.43
CA CYS A 57 3.30 -5.24 -0.03
C CYS A 57 3.39 -6.36 1.03
N GLY A 58 4.06 -6.12 2.16
CA GLY A 58 4.23 -7.10 3.22
C GLY A 58 4.80 -8.43 2.70
N PHE A 59 4.24 -9.52 3.18
CA PHE A 59 4.59 -10.87 2.72
C PHE A 59 3.94 -11.28 1.37
N GLY A 60 3.29 -10.33 0.66
CA GLY A 60 2.78 -10.55 -0.68
C GLY A 60 1.33 -11.03 -0.78
N ARG A 61 0.49 -10.88 0.26
CA ARG A 61 -0.92 -11.27 0.23
C ARG A 61 -1.66 -10.57 -0.91
N GLU A 62 -1.65 -9.25 -0.93
CA GLU A 62 -2.27 -8.41 -1.97
C GLU A 62 -1.69 -8.75 -3.35
N SER A 63 -0.36 -8.90 -3.42
CA SER A 63 0.34 -9.27 -4.65
C SER A 63 -0.14 -10.63 -5.19
N SER A 64 -0.44 -11.61 -4.32
CA SER A 64 -0.94 -12.93 -4.73
C SER A 64 -2.34 -12.90 -5.35
N LEU A 65 -3.14 -11.89 -5.02
CA LEU A 65 -4.50 -11.69 -5.53
C LEU A 65 -4.51 -10.84 -6.82
N ILE A 66 -3.56 -9.92 -6.96
CA ILE A 66 -3.49 -8.95 -8.05
C ILE A 66 -2.64 -9.48 -9.21
N ALA A 67 -1.47 -10.06 -8.94
CA ALA A 67 -0.52 -10.48 -9.97
C ALA A 67 -1.10 -11.46 -11.02
N PRO A 68 -1.98 -12.41 -10.69
CA PRO A 68 -2.61 -13.26 -11.69
C PRO A 68 -3.50 -12.52 -12.72
N LEU A 69 -3.89 -11.28 -12.42
CA LEU A 69 -4.82 -10.48 -13.22
C LEU A 69 -4.14 -9.40 -14.05
N VAL A 70 -2.83 -9.19 -13.86
CA VAL A 70 -2.07 -8.08 -14.46
C VAL A 70 -0.78 -8.55 -15.11
N GLY A 71 -0.13 -7.69 -15.89
CA GLY A 71 1.12 -8.01 -16.57
C GLY A 71 2.30 -8.16 -15.60
N HIS A 72 2.45 -7.23 -14.66
CA HIS A 72 3.53 -7.28 -13.67
C HIS A 72 3.21 -6.48 -12.42
N VAL A 73 3.74 -6.94 -11.28
CA VAL A 73 3.63 -6.28 -9.97
C VAL A 73 5.01 -5.96 -9.41
N TRP A 74 5.22 -4.71 -9.01
CA TRP A 74 6.37 -4.27 -8.18
C TRP A 74 5.89 -4.06 -6.75
N GLY A 75 6.31 -4.93 -5.84
CA GLY A 75 5.94 -4.85 -4.42
C GLY A 75 6.99 -4.10 -3.62
N VAL A 76 6.61 -2.96 -3.05
CA VAL A 76 7.50 -2.11 -2.24
C VAL A 76 7.30 -2.41 -0.77
N ASP A 77 8.39 -2.67 -0.04
CA ASP A 77 8.35 -2.74 1.43
C ASP A 77 9.69 -2.31 2.05
N VAL A 78 9.69 -2.02 3.35
CA VAL A 78 10.85 -1.46 4.07
C VAL A 78 11.91 -2.51 4.40
N SER A 79 11.55 -3.78 4.45
CA SER A 79 12.38 -4.85 4.96
C SER A 79 12.75 -5.89 3.89
N ARG A 80 14.04 -6.12 3.66
CA ARG A 80 14.50 -7.22 2.80
C ARG A 80 13.96 -8.57 3.28
N TYR A 81 13.92 -8.77 4.59
CA TYR A 81 13.38 -9.99 5.20
C TYR A 81 11.93 -10.26 4.78
N ILE A 82 11.05 -9.25 4.79
CA ILE A 82 9.65 -9.44 4.40
C ILE A 82 9.51 -9.61 2.89
N LEU A 83 10.34 -8.94 2.11
CA LEU A 83 10.37 -9.09 0.66
C LEU A 83 10.81 -10.49 0.23
N ASP A 84 11.80 -11.09 0.91
CA ASP A 84 12.22 -12.48 0.66
C ASP A 84 11.08 -13.47 1.00
N LYS A 85 10.32 -13.18 2.07
CA LYS A 85 9.10 -13.95 2.39
C LYS A 85 8.03 -13.78 1.31
N ALA A 86 7.84 -12.57 0.77
CA ALA A 86 6.89 -12.33 -0.30
C ALA A 86 7.27 -13.12 -1.56
N GLU A 87 8.54 -13.12 -1.96
CA GLU A 87 9.00 -13.92 -3.10
C GLU A 87 8.72 -15.42 -2.89
N ALA A 88 9.06 -15.95 -1.71
CA ALA A 88 8.81 -17.37 -1.39
C ALA A 88 7.30 -17.68 -1.37
N PHE A 89 6.49 -16.82 -0.76
CA PHE A 89 5.03 -16.98 -0.66
C PHE A 89 4.36 -16.96 -2.05
N LEU A 90 4.79 -16.07 -2.94
CA LEU A 90 4.27 -15.92 -4.29
C LEU A 90 4.74 -17.06 -5.21
N SER A 91 6.02 -17.42 -5.14
CA SER A 91 6.58 -18.54 -5.90
C SER A 91 5.88 -19.86 -5.58
N ALA A 92 5.60 -20.11 -4.30
CA ALA A 92 4.84 -21.31 -3.87
C ALA A 92 3.40 -21.35 -4.42
N ARG A 93 2.89 -20.24 -4.94
CA ARG A 93 1.57 -20.08 -5.57
C ARG A 93 1.62 -19.97 -7.10
N GLY A 94 2.80 -20.16 -7.69
CA GLY A 94 2.98 -20.07 -9.13
C GLY A 94 2.94 -18.64 -9.69
N VAL A 95 3.06 -17.61 -8.83
CA VAL A 95 3.13 -16.21 -9.26
C VAL A 95 4.57 -15.90 -9.64
N GLY A 96 4.81 -15.64 -10.94
CA GLY A 96 6.14 -15.35 -11.50
C GLY A 96 6.33 -13.92 -11.98
N ASN A 97 5.27 -13.10 -11.99
CA ASN A 97 5.29 -11.73 -12.48
C ASN A 97 5.33 -10.69 -11.33
N PHE A 98 6.20 -10.94 -10.35
CA PHE A 98 6.42 -10.08 -9.19
C PHE A 98 7.91 -9.68 -9.07
N THR A 99 8.15 -8.42 -8.73
CA THR A 99 9.50 -7.90 -8.41
C THR A 99 9.47 -7.23 -7.06
N PRO A 100 10.26 -7.69 -6.08
CA PRO A 100 10.40 -7.02 -4.79
C PRO A 100 11.25 -5.75 -4.91
N VAL A 101 10.84 -4.69 -4.22
CA VAL A 101 11.51 -3.39 -4.23
C VAL A 101 11.66 -2.88 -2.80
N LEU A 102 12.90 -2.56 -2.38
CA LEU A 102 13.12 -1.90 -1.09
C LEU A 102 12.59 -0.46 -1.11
N ALA A 103 11.89 -0.07 -0.05
CA ALA A 103 11.30 1.25 0.08
C ALA A 103 12.31 2.40 0.00
N GLU A 104 13.56 2.19 0.39
CA GLU A 104 14.65 3.18 0.23
C GLU A 104 15.11 3.35 -1.24
N ARG A 105 14.73 2.41 -2.12
CA ARG A 105 15.15 2.36 -3.52
C ARG A 105 14.00 2.50 -4.52
N TRP A 106 12.78 2.68 -4.08
CA TRP A 106 11.63 2.67 -4.98
C TRP A 106 11.72 3.70 -6.12
N LYS A 107 12.35 4.86 -5.86
CA LYS A 107 12.54 5.91 -6.88
C LYS A 107 13.43 5.45 -8.04
N GLN A 108 14.39 4.56 -7.77
CA GLN A 108 15.31 3.99 -8.76
C GLN A 108 14.76 2.72 -9.39
N ASP A 109 14.23 1.81 -8.58
CA ASP A 109 13.99 0.41 -8.97
C ASP A 109 12.58 0.19 -9.55
N ILE A 110 11.61 1.08 -9.28
CA ILE A 110 10.30 1.05 -9.96
C ILE A 110 10.45 1.65 -11.37
N PRO A 111 9.95 0.95 -12.42
CA PRO A 111 10.01 1.46 -13.78
C PRO A 111 9.07 2.64 -14.02
N TYR A 112 9.24 3.29 -15.17
CA TYR A 112 8.28 4.24 -15.72
C TYR A 112 7.14 3.51 -16.43
N GLY A 113 6.01 4.17 -16.56
CA GLY A 113 4.85 3.66 -17.30
C GLY A 113 3.99 2.71 -16.49
N LEU A 114 3.86 2.95 -15.17
CA LEU A 114 2.89 2.25 -14.34
C LEU A 114 1.46 2.66 -14.68
N ASP A 115 0.57 1.70 -14.75
CA ASP A 115 -0.86 1.93 -14.98
C ASP A 115 -1.64 2.11 -13.68
N LEU A 116 -1.17 1.49 -12.60
CA LEU A 116 -1.83 1.53 -11.30
C LEU A 116 -0.81 1.50 -10.15
N VAL A 117 -1.06 2.29 -9.13
CA VAL A 117 -0.44 2.15 -7.82
C VAL A 117 -1.51 1.78 -6.80
N TYR A 118 -1.30 0.72 -6.04
CA TYR A 118 -2.17 0.25 -4.98
C TYR A 118 -1.50 0.38 -3.62
N CYS A 119 -2.27 0.79 -2.60
CA CYS A 119 -1.77 0.93 -1.23
C CYS A 119 -2.90 0.66 -0.23
N TYR A 120 -2.74 -0.36 0.62
CA TYR A 120 -3.72 -0.77 1.60
C TYR A 120 -3.11 -0.94 2.98
N ILE A 121 -3.70 -0.29 3.99
CA ILE A 121 -3.26 -0.33 5.40
C ILE A 121 -1.76 0.06 5.56
N VAL A 122 -1.31 1.08 4.84
CA VAL A 122 0.07 1.59 4.93
C VAL A 122 0.10 3.08 5.28
N PHE A 123 -0.71 3.90 4.61
CA PHE A 123 -0.69 5.34 4.81
C PHE A 123 -1.09 5.78 6.22
N GLN A 124 -1.79 4.94 6.95
CA GLN A 124 -2.09 5.14 8.37
C GLN A 124 -0.89 4.83 9.29
N HIS A 125 0.16 4.21 8.79
CA HIS A 125 1.30 3.77 9.59
C HIS A 125 2.60 4.54 9.30
N ILE A 126 2.60 5.44 8.35
CA ILE A 126 3.76 6.25 7.98
C ILE A 126 3.46 7.74 8.09
N THR A 127 4.49 8.56 8.19
CA THR A 127 4.35 10.02 8.33
C THR A 127 3.64 10.63 7.12
N LYS A 128 2.92 11.73 7.33
CA LYS A 128 2.27 12.48 6.24
C LYS A 128 3.27 12.96 5.19
N ASP A 129 4.50 13.26 5.58
CA ASP A 129 5.57 13.65 4.64
C ASP A 129 6.01 12.48 3.76
N LEU A 130 6.09 11.24 4.29
CA LEU A 130 6.37 10.06 3.48
C LEU A 130 5.23 9.76 2.49
N VAL A 131 3.97 9.94 2.92
CA VAL A 131 2.83 9.82 2.00
C VAL A 131 2.95 10.83 0.86
N ARG A 132 3.26 12.10 1.16
CA ARG A 132 3.48 13.14 0.14
C ARG A 132 4.65 12.80 -0.79
N ASP A 133 5.74 12.22 -0.26
CA ASP A 133 6.89 11.79 -1.06
C ASP A 133 6.51 10.66 -2.04
N TYR A 134 5.73 9.66 -1.59
CA TYR A 134 5.19 8.64 -2.47
C TYR A 134 4.28 9.24 -3.56
N LEU A 135 3.30 10.04 -3.17
CA LEU A 135 2.36 10.64 -4.13
C LEU A 135 3.10 11.50 -5.18
N SER A 136 3.96 12.40 -4.73
CA SER A 136 4.69 13.31 -5.63
C SER A 136 5.69 12.59 -6.52
N GLY A 137 6.43 11.61 -5.96
CA GLY A 137 7.45 10.88 -6.70
C GLY A 137 6.87 9.87 -7.69
N MET A 138 5.77 9.18 -7.35
CA MET A 138 5.09 8.25 -8.24
C MET A 138 4.45 8.93 -9.45
N ARG A 139 4.16 10.23 -9.34
CA ARG A 139 3.68 11.02 -10.48
C ARG A 139 4.55 10.87 -11.73
N GLY A 140 5.87 10.88 -11.55
CA GLY A 140 6.83 10.68 -12.67
C GLY A 140 6.94 9.23 -13.14
N LYS A 141 6.40 8.26 -12.38
CA LYS A 141 6.44 6.83 -12.72
C LYS A 141 5.19 6.35 -13.45
N LEU A 142 4.07 7.04 -13.29
CA LEU A 142 2.81 6.68 -13.93
C LEU A 142 2.85 6.92 -15.44
N ALA A 143 2.17 6.04 -16.16
CA ALA A 143 1.82 6.25 -17.57
C ALA A 143 0.80 7.41 -17.69
N PRO A 144 0.62 8.00 -18.88
CA PRO A 144 -0.50 8.88 -19.14
C PRO A 144 -1.83 8.20 -18.77
N GLY A 145 -2.62 8.82 -17.89
CA GLY A 145 -3.85 8.23 -17.36
C GLY A 145 -3.64 7.17 -16.27
N GLY A 146 -2.41 6.98 -15.81
CA GLY A 146 -2.11 6.07 -14.69
C GLY A 146 -2.78 6.51 -13.39
N GLU A 147 -3.20 5.55 -12.60
CA GLU A 147 -4.16 5.70 -11.51
C GLU A 147 -3.59 5.23 -10.16
N TRP A 148 -4.21 5.70 -9.10
CA TRP A 148 -4.04 5.20 -7.73
C TRP A 148 -5.37 4.67 -7.20
N VAL A 149 -5.31 3.54 -6.52
CA VAL A 149 -6.35 3.09 -5.59
C VAL A 149 -5.70 2.87 -4.24
N CYS A 150 -6.09 3.62 -3.22
CA CYS A 150 -5.47 3.52 -1.91
C CYS A 150 -6.45 3.76 -0.77
N GLN A 151 -6.09 3.25 0.41
CA GLN A 151 -6.84 3.43 1.63
C GLN A 151 -6.14 4.43 2.54
N PHE A 152 -6.95 5.33 3.13
CA PHE A 152 -6.59 6.21 4.25
C PHE A 152 -7.48 5.91 5.45
N ALA A 153 -7.02 6.26 6.65
CA ALA A 153 -7.75 6.03 7.88
C ALA A 153 -8.04 7.35 8.62
N GLU A 154 -9.26 7.49 9.12
CA GLU A 154 -9.67 8.53 10.05
C GLU A 154 -10.21 7.85 11.32
N LEU A 155 -9.33 7.17 12.06
CA LEU A 155 -9.70 6.39 13.23
C LEU A 155 -9.71 7.27 14.49
N SER A 156 -10.62 6.96 15.43
CA SER A 156 -10.84 7.73 16.64
C SER A 156 -9.62 7.80 17.56
N TYR A 157 -8.75 6.80 17.50
CA TYR A 157 -7.48 6.71 18.24
C TYR A 157 -6.27 7.16 17.39
N GLY A 158 -6.52 7.67 16.19
CA GLY A 158 -5.46 8.14 15.29
C GLY A 158 -4.82 9.43 15.77
N THR A 159 -3.53 9.58 15.51
CA THR A 159 -2.74 10.78 15.78
C THR A 159 -2.66 11.69 14.55
N GLU A 160 -2.30 12.96 14.76
CA GLU A 160 -2.18 13.94 13.66
C GLU A 160 -1.04 13.60 12.69
N ASP A 161 0.02 12.97 13.21
CA ASP A 161 1.12 12.42 12.40
C ASP A 161 1.78 11.25 13.14
N ALA A 162 2.60 10.47 12.44
CA ALA A 162 3.31 9.36 13.04
C ALA A 162 4.35 9.86 14.05
N GLU A 163 4.16 9.53 15.31
CA GLU A 163 5.13 9.78 16.36
C GLU A 163 6.14 8.63 16.38
N GLN A 164 7.42 8.98 16.56
CA GLN A 164 8.54 8.03 16.52
C GLN A 164 8.56 6.99 17.66
N LYS A 165 7.61 7.02 18.57
CA LYS A 165 7.58 6.18 19.77
C LYS A 165 6.38 5.24 19.86
N VAL A 166 5.48 5.28 18.89
CA VAL A 166 4.28 4.47 18.91
C VAL A 166 4.53 3.19 18.13
N TYR A 167 4.33 2.07 18.79
CA TYR A 167 4.25 0.76 18.14
C TYR A 167 3.03 0.74 17.24
N GLU A 168 3.09 0.64 15.99
CA GLU A 168 1.99 0.77 15.03
C GLU A 168 1.28 2.14 15.11
N PRO A 169 1.93 3.22 14.70
CA PRO A 169 1.25 4.51 14.63
C PRO A 169 0.04 4.43 13.72
N CYS A 170 -1.05 5.06 14.15
CA CYS A 170 -2.22 5.25 13.29
C CYS A 170 -2.38 6.74 13.00
N VAL A 171 -1.90 7.16 11.84
CA VAL A 171 -1.98 8.55 11.38
C VAL A 171 -3.37 8.82 10.85
N ARG A 172 -4.02 9.83 11.41
CA ARG A 172 -5.36 10.24 11.00
C ARG A 172 -5.31 11.11 9.74
N TRP A 173 -6.17 10.77 8.78
CA TRP A 173 -6.39 11.53 7.57
C TRP A 173 -7.87 11.83 7.39
N THR A 174 -8.24 13.08 7.56
CA THR A 174 -9.62 13.51 7.28
C THR A 174 -9.88 13.53 5.77
N SER A 175 -11.13 13.38 5.38
CA SER A 175 -11.53 13.47 3.96
C SER A 175 -11.13 14.80 3.30
N ARG A 176 -11.03 15.87 4.08
CA ARG A 176 -10.54 17.17 3.62
C ARG A 176 -9.03 17.12 3.31
N GLU A 177 -8.22 16.63 4.24
CA GLU A 177 -6.76 16.51 4.06
C GLU A 177 -6.41 15.59 2.87
N ILE A 178 -7.18 14.51 2.69
CA ILE A 178 -7.02 13.60 1.54
C ILE A 178 -7.23 14.36 0.23
N ARG A 179 -8.33 15.13 0.10
CA ARG A 179 -8.58 15.94 -1.09
C ARG A 179 -7.47 16.96 -1.35
N GLU A 180 -7.01 17.62 -0.28
CA GLU A 180 -5.95 18.62 -0.36
C GLU A 180 -4.62 17.98 -0.81
N VAL A 181 -4.18 16.87 -0.22
CA VAL A 181 -2.90 16.23 -0.58
C VAL A 181 -2.92 15.65 -1.99
N VAL A 182 -4.03 15.04 -2.42
CA VAL A 182 -4.21 14.52 -3.79
C VAL A 182 -4.07 15.65 -4.81
N ALA A 183 -4.76 16.76 -4.58
CA ALA A 183 -4.69 17.94 -5.47
C ALA A 183 -3.30 18.59 -5.47
N LEU A 184 -2.68 18.79 -4.29
CA LEU A 184 -1.34 19.38 -4.16
C LEU A 184 -0.27 18.54 -4.85
N CYS A 185 -0.41 17.22 -4.86
CA CYS A 185 0.50 16.32 -5.58
C CYS A 185 0.20 16.22 -7.09
N GLY A 186 -0.76 17.00 -7.62
CA GLY A 186 -1.04 17.10 -9.06
C GLY A 186 -1.87 15.95 -9.61
N TYR A 187 -2.79 15.43 -8.80
CA TYR A 187 -3.74 14.40 -9.21
C TYR A 187 -5.17 14.96 -9.26
N GLU A 188 -6.00 14.36 -10.10
CA GLU A 188 -7.44 14.53 -10.15
C GLU A 188 -8.12 13.44 -9.33
N LEU A 189 -8.88 13.83 -8.31
CA LEU A 189 -9.66 12.91 -7.50
C LEU A 189 -10.89 12.42 -8.30
N LEU A 190 -11.01 11.11 -8.45
CA LEU A 190 -12.12 10.45 -9.17
C LEU A 190 -13.19 9.93 -8.21
N ALA A 191 -12.78 9.31 -7.10
CA ALA A 191 -13.68 8.82 -6.06
C ALA A 191 -13.04 8.93 -4.67
N LEU A 192 -13.87 9.17 -3.66
CA LEU A 192 -13.54 9.04 -2.24
C LEU A 192 -14.74 8.42 -1.56
N ASP A 193 -14.65 7.12 -1.29
CA ASP A 193 -15.69 6.33 -0.66
C ASP A 193 -15.33 6.12 0.82
N THR A 194 -16.27 6.47 1.69
CA THR A 194 -16.07 6.37 3.14
C THR A 194 -16.85 5.20 3.70
N GLN A 195 -16.15 4.35 4.45
CA GLN A 195 -16.72 3.23 5.18
C GLN A 195 -16.60 3.50 6.68
N ASP A 196 -17.71 3.42 7.40
CA ASP A 196 -17.72 3.45 8.87
C ASP A 196 -17.22 2.09 9.39
N ILE A 197 -16.21 2.14 10.24
CA ILE A 197 -15.69 0.98 10.96
C ILE A 197 -16.24 1.07 12.38
N GLU A 198 -17.32 0.37 12.62
CA GLU A 198 -18.11 0.41 13.84
C GLU A 198 -17.25 0.49 15.12
N GLY A 199 -17.39 1.60 15.86
CA GLY A 199 -16.65 1.88 17.09
C GLY A 199 -15.19 2.34 16.91
N HIS A 200 -14.66 2.39 15.69
CA HIS A 200 -13.25 2.71 15.42
C HIS A 200 -13.04 3.99 14.62
N GLY A 201 -14.01 4.41 13.78
CA GLY A 201 -13.91 5.58 12.93
C GLY A 201 -14.11 5.25 11.45
N LEU A 202 -13.45 5.98 10.57
CA LEU A 202 -13.69 5.91 9.14
C LEU A 202 -12.48 5.35 8.36
N TRP A 203 -12.77 4.54 7.36
CA TRP A 203 -11.85 4.22 6.28
C TRP A 203 -12.28 4.92 5.00
N HIS A 204 -11.32 5.50 4.29
CA HIS A 204 -11.52 6.18 3.03
C HIS A 204 -10.81 5.41 1.93
N TRP A 205 -11.57 4.85 1.00
CA TRP A 205 -11.06 4.34 -0.26
C TRP A 205 -10.98 5.49 -1.26
N VAL A 206 -9.83 5.69 -1.84
CA VAL A 206 -9.55 6.86 -2.67
C VAL A 206 -9.02 6.41 -4.02
N HIS A 207 -9.70 6.87 -5.07
CA HIS A 207 -9.31 6.66 -6.46
C HIS A 207 -8.99 8.00 -7.10
N PHE A 208 -7.81 8.12 -7.68
CA PHE A 208 -7.36 9.34 -8.36
C PHE A 208 -6.37 9.01 -9.48
N ARG A 209 -6.20 9.92 -10.43
CA ARG A 209 -5.29 9.78 -11.57
C ARG A 209 -4.43 11.01 -11.76
N LEU A 210 -3.44 10.92 -12.64
CA LEU A 210 -2.69 12.10 -13.08
C LEU A 210 -3.66 13.15 -13.63
N ALA A 211 -3.54 14.38 -13.14
CA ALA A 211 -4.22 15.52 -13.77
C ALA A 211 -3.64 15.76 -15.18
N ALA A 212 -4.52 16.04 -16.12
CA ALA A 212 -4.16 16.27 -17.53
C ALA A 212 -3.28 17.50 -17.70
#